data_0cb6a799f5bbf29b2f0f10ac7de12918
#
_entry.id   0cb6a799f5bbf29b2f0f10ac7de12918
#
_cell.length_a   1.000
_cell.length_b   1.000
_cell.length_c   1.000
_cell.angle_alpha   90.00
_cell.angle_beta   90.00
_cell.angle_gamma   90.00
#
_symmetry.space_group_name_H-M   'P 1'
#
loop_
_entity.id
_entity.type
_entity.pdbx_description
1 polymer ?
#
loop_
_entity_poly.entity_id
_entity_poly.type
_entity_poly.pdbx_seq_one_letter_code
_entity_poly.pdbx_strand_id
1 'polypeptide(L)'
;MSILNHFNGQELTNDQQELLKELESFLEARYAPVFLLKGYAGTGKSYVMAGVTRYLSWLGKEFVIIAPTGKAAKVIANKTKFKATTIHRIIYKFYEKDEEPIDEYLERKPDSFSYLNANSDEPDTIYIVDESSMISDKFSASHIGKFGSGYLLQDLIQYIDFKKNPQRKVIFIGDNAQLPPVRNFYSPALSENVLNCVYRLACRSFELTQVVRQKSESGVMKNAQTLRDAMEFEDCIDFEFDVSSQDVCRLPSVSFIDKYFDLCDGKVENTDNLTIIARTNKKVYDYVCDIRARLFFPRAPVQVNEKVMCTNNYYAGDTFISNGEFGRVIKVLSAVECRCINVQEKLPSGILVTPIELQFVDLSIEFRDDYGQPFILEHKVLLNLMYEPTPRLEGVLYQALRADFNERFFTYYKPQGDDYQELKKDDPYLNFLHLKFGYAITCHKAQGSEWQHVFVDAYHHGKITKDYRWLYTAITRTSDKLYISQ
;
A
#
# COMPACT_ATOMS: atom_id res chain seq x y z
N MET A 1 10.68 -2.35 -35.69
CA MET A 1 11.74 -2.84 -34.76
C MET A 1 11.02 -3.63 -33.68
N SER A 2 11.45 -4.87 -33.37
CA SER A 2 10.74 -5.71 -32.38
C SER A 2 10.95 -5.20 -30.96
N ILE A 3 10.00 -5.46 -30.09
CA ILE A 3 10.04 -5.16 -28.64
C ILE A 3 11.33 -5.70 -27.98
N LEU A 4 11.87 -6.84 -28.48
CA LEU A 4 13.11 -7.44 -28.00
C LEU A 4 14.34 -6.51 -28.07
N ASN A 5 14.36 -5.58 -29.02
CA ASN A 5 15.48 -4.65 -29.22
C ASN A 5 15.57 -3.54 -28.14
N HIS A 6 14.58 -3.45 -27.25
CA HIS A 6 14.52 -2.48 -26.17
C HIS A 6 15.05 -3.01 -24.82
N PHE A 7 15.71 -4.17 -24.84
CA PHE A 7 16.33 -4.79 -23.66
C PHE A 7 17.86 -4.71 -23.78
N ASN A 8 18.45 -3.76 -23.07
CA ASN A 8 19.90 -3.50 -23.12
C ASN A 8 20.68 -4.51 -22.26
N GLY A 9 21.48 -5.39 -22.87
CA GLY A 9 22.66 -6.01 -22.25
C GLY A 9 22.47 -7.15 -21.27
N GLN A 10 21.25 -7.54 -20.93
CA GLN A 10 20.96 -8.74 -20.13
C GLN A 10 20.28 -9.80 -21.00
N GLU A 11 20.73 -11.03 -20.89
CA GLU A 11 20.06 -12.16 -21.54
C GLU A 11 18.67 -12.36 -20.93
N LEU A 12 17.65 -12.29 -21.79
CA LEU A 12 16.27 -12.60 -21.42
C LEU A 12 16.12 -14.11 -21.26
N THR A 13 15.37 -14.53 -20.24
CA THR A 13 14.96 -15.94 -20.11
C THR A 13 14.02 -16.33 -21.26
N ASN A 14 13.86 -17.65 -21.51
CA ASN A 14 12.94 -18.12 -22.54
C ASN A 14 11.50 -17.63 -22.29
N ASP A 15 11.02 -17.73 -21.04
CA ASP A 15 9.70 -17.24 -20.66
C ASP A 15 9.55 -15.74 -20.97
N GLN A 16 10.57 -14.93 -20.69
CA GLN A 16 10.54 -13.50 -20.96
C GLN A 16 10.50 -13.21 -22.46
N GLN A 17 11.23 -13.99 -23.28
CA GLN A 17 11.20 -13.84 -24.74
C GLN A 17 9.84 -14.21 -25.33
N GLU A 18 9.21 -15.28 -24.84
CA GLU A 18 7.86 -15.68 -25.25
C GLU A 18 6.81 -14.66 -24.82
N LEU A 19 6.86 -14.20 -23.57
CA LEU A 19 6.00 -13.13 -23.08
C LEU A 19 6.07 -11.87 -23.98
N LEU A 20 7.27 -11.47 -24.38
CA LEU A 20 7.44 -10.26 -25.20
C LEU A 20 6.82 -10.41 -26.59
N LYS A 21 6.87 -11.61 -27.20
CA LYS A 21 6.19 -11.91 -28.47
C LYS A 21 4.65 -11.85 -28.28
N GLU A 22 4.14 -12.42 -27.18
CA GLU A 22 2.71 -12.38 -26.86
C GLU A 22 2.23 -10.94 -26.59
N LEU A 23 3.03 -10.13 -25.88
CA LEU A 23 2.72 -8.72 -25.66
C LEU A 23 2.72 -7.90 -26.95
N GLU A 24 3.71 -8.12 -27.85
CA GLU A 24 3.75 -7.46 -29.16
C GLU A 24 2.49 -7.79 -29.97
N SER A 25 2.12 -9.07 -30.04
CA SER A 25 0.87 -9.54 -30.66
C SER A 25 -0.39 -8.95 -30.00
N PHE A 26 -0.38 -8.85 -28.67
CA PHE A 26 -1.49 -8.24 -27.92
C PHE A 26 -1.65 -6.74 -28.23
N LEU A 27 -0.56 -6.00 -28.33
CA LEU A 27 -0.57 -4.58 -28.61
C LEU A 27 -1.17 -4.28 -30.00
N GLU A 28 -0.98 -5.17 -30.98
CA GLU A 28 -1.53 -5.08 -32.31
C GLU A 28 -2.98 -5.59 -32.43
N ALA A 29 -3.41 -6.46 -31.51
CA ALA A 29 -4.74 -7.08 -31.56
C ALA A 29 -5.88 -6.08 -31.30
N ARG A 30 -6.98 -6.20 -32.05
CA ARG A 30 -8.16 -5.33 -31.92
C ARG A 30 -9.19 -5.81 -30.90
N TYR A 31 -9.18 -7.10 -30.53
CA TYR A 31 -10.31 -7.75 -29.83
C TYR A 31 -10.06 -8.17 -28.40
N ALA A 32 -8.84 -8.02 -27.88
CA ALA A 32 -8.54 -8.33 -26.49
C ALA A 32 -8.04 -7.06 -25.79
N PRO A 33 -8.88 -6.39 -24.97
CA PRO A 33 -8.47 -5.16 -24.30
C PRO A 33 -7.59 -5.40 -23.07
N VAL A 34 -7.54 -6.62 -22.54
CA VAL A 34 -6.85 -6.96 -21.29
C VAL A 34 -5.75 -7.97 -21.50
N PHE A 35 -4.58 -7.71 -20.91
CA PHE A 35 -3.49 -8.67 -20.79
C PHE A 35 -3.15 -8.89 -19.30
N LEU A 36 -3.08 -10.13 -18.85
CA LEU A 36 -2.68 -10.52 -17.51
C LEU A 36 -1.24 -11.02 -17.53
N LEU A 37 -0.32 -10.20 -17.04
CA LEU A 37 1.06 -10.61 -16.80
C LEU A 37 1.19 -11.11 -15.36
N LYS A 38 1.10 -12.40 -15.20
CA LYS A 38 1.33 -13.10 -13.94
C LYS A 38 2.80 -13.48 -13.82
N GLY A 39 3.32 -13.57 -12.62
CA GLY A 39 4.67 -14.09 -12.42
C GLY A 39 5.12 -13.97 -10.99
N TYR A 40 5.98 -14.89 -10.59
CA TYR A 40 6.45 -15.02 -9.23
C TYR A 40 7.52 -13.98 -8.86
N ALA A 41 7.85 -13.89 -7.57
CA ALA A 41 8.98 -13.09 -7.11
C ALA A 41 10.28 -13.57 -7.81
N GLY A 42 11.12 -12.64 -8.27
CA GLY A 42 12.39 -12.97 -8.92
C GLY A 42 12.31 -13.32 -10.41
N THR A 43 11.12 -13.36 -11.06
CA THR A 43 10.97 -13.66 -12.48
C THR A 43 11.23 -12.48 -13.41
N GLY A 44 11.50 -11.29 -12.87
CA GLY A 44 11.87 -10.11 -13.64
C GLY A 44 10.71 -9.30 -14.23
N LYS A 45 9.48 -9.41 -13.70
CA LYS A 45 8.30 -8.63 -14.16
C LYS A 45 8.61 -7.14 -14.39
N SER A 46 9.21 -6.49 -13.41
CA SER A 46 9.51 -5.04 -13.49
C SER A 46 10.60 -4.74 -14.53
N TYR A 47 11.53 -5.68 -14.77
CA TYR A 47 12.54 -5.55 -15.82
C TYR A 47 11.90 -5.62 -17.21
N VAL A 48 10.99 -6.59 -17.40
CA VAL A 48 10.21 -6.72 -18.63
C VAL A 48 9.41 -5.43 -18.87
N MET A 49 8.74 -4.91 -17.84
CA MET A 49 7.96 -3.68 -17.98
C MET A 49 8.81 -2.45 -18.32
N ALA A 50 10.02 -2.35 -17.80
CA ALA A 50 10.94 -1.28 -18.20
C ALA A 50 11.32 -1.35 -19.70
N GLY A 51 11.44 -2.54 -20.27
CA GLY A 51 11.62 -2.70 -21.72
C GLY A 51 10.36 -2.36 -22.52
N VAL A 52 9.21 -2.84 -22.06
CA VAL A 52 7.90 -2.57 -22.68
C VAL A 52 7.61 -1.05 -22.72
N THR A 53 7.83 -0.34 -21.64
CA THR A 53 7.60 1.12 -21.58
C THR A 53 8.54 1.88 -22.53
N ARG A 54 9.81 1.47 -22.66
CA ARG A 54 10.72 2.03 -23.68
C ARG A 54 10.23 1.76 -25.11
N TYR A 55 9.73 0.55 -25.36
CA TYR A 55 9.17 0.19 -26.66
C TYR A 55 7.93 1.04 -26.99
N LEU A 56 6.99 1.20 -26.06
CA LEU A 56 5.81 2.03 -26.25
C LEU A 56 6.18 3.50 -26.52
N SER A 57 7.12 4.03 -25.75
CA SER A 57 7.65 5.38 -25.96
C SER A 57 8.29 5.53 -27.34
N TRP A 58 9.05 4.54 -27.81
CA TRP A 58 9.64 4.53 -29.16
C TRP A 58 8.57 4.50 -30.26
N LEU A 59 7.47 3.77 -30.03
CA LEU A 59 6.32 3.73 -30.96
C LEU A 59 5.51 5.04 -30.95
N GLY A 60 5.78 6.00 -30.05
CA GLY A 60 4.96 7.18 -29.84
C GLY A 60 3.56 6.86 -29.28
N LYS A 61 3.40 5.72 -28.58
CA LYS A 61 2.14 5.33 -27.95
C LYS A 61 2.01 5.97 -26.58
N GLU A 62 0.83 6.55 -26.32
CA GLU A 62 0.49 7.03 -24.99
C GLU A 62 0.27 5.87 -24.03
N PHE A 63 0.85 5.97 -22.85
CA PHE A 63 0.67 4.99 -21.79
C PHE A 63 0.70 5.61 -20.40
N VAL A 64 -0.02 4.99 -19.48
CA VAL A 64 -0.16 5.42 -18.09
C VAL A 64 0.26 4.28 -17.18
N ILE A 65 1.23 4.53 -16.28
CA ILE A 65 1.70 3.55 -15.29
C ILE A 65 1.04 3.87 -13.95
N ILE A 66 0.34 2.88 -13.40
CA ILE A 66 -0.38 3.02 -12.13
C ILE A 66 -0.15 1.81 -11.21
N ALA A 67 -0.28 2.06 -9.91
CA ALA A 67 -0.18 1.00 -8.90
C ALA A 67 -1.18 1.24 -7.75
N PRO A 68 -1.53 0.22 -6.96
CA PRO A 68 -2.45 0.36 -5.84
C PRO A 68 -1.94 1.27 -4.71
N THR A 69 -0.62 1.34 -4.53
CA THR A 69 0.03 2.11 -3.47
C THR A 69 1.08 3.06 -4.03
N GLY A 70 1.32 4.19 -3.34
CA GLY A 70 2.35 5.14 -3.75
C GLY A 70 3.75 4.55 -3.74
N LYS A 71 4.04 3.64 -2.79
CA LYS A 71 5.33 2.96 -2.74
C LYS A 71 5.55 2.06 -3.95
N ALA A 72 4.54 1.29 -4.36
CA ALA A 72 4.61 0.49 -5.59
C ALA A 72 4.77 1.40 -6.83
N ALA A 73 4.04 2.51 -6.88
CA ALA A 73 4.19 3.49 -7.96
C ALA A 73 5.61 4.06 -8.04
N LYS A 74 6.23 4.42 -6.92
CA LYS A 74 7.62 4.88 -6.87
C LYS A 74 8.62 3.81 -7.31
N VAL A 75 8.41 2.56 -6.88
CA VAL A 75 9.29 1.44 -7.28
C VAL A 75 9.25 1.24 -8.79
N ILE A 76 8.07 1.19 -9.40
CA ILE A 76 7.94 1.00 -10.85
C ILE A 76 8.42 2.23 -11.63
N ALA A 77 8.18 3.45 -11.15
CA ALA A 77 8.71 4.69 -11.75
C ALA A 77 10.25 4.68 -11.79
N ASN A 78 10.89 4.29 -10.68
CA ASN A 78 12.35 4.20 -10.61
C ASN A 78 12.93 3.13 -11.56
N LYS A 79 12.23 2.01 -11.76
CA LYS A 79 12.68 0.92 -12.65
C LYS A 79 12.45 1.24 -14.12
N THR A 80 11.31 1.84 -14.44
CA THR A 80 10.94 2.19 -15.83
C THR A 80 11.56 3.51 -16.29
N LYS A 81 11.86 4.44 -15.38
CA LYS A 81 12.24 5.83 -15.61
C LYS A 81 11.12 6.68 -16.21
N PHE A 82 9.89 6.22 -16.12
CA PHE A 82 8.69 6.97 -16.49
C PHE A 82 7.85 7.28 -15.26
N LYS A 83 7.04 8.33 -15.35
CA LYS A 83 6.12 8.72 -14.27
C LYS A 83 5.13 7.60 -13.98
N ALA A 84 4.96 7.27 -12.72
CA ALA A 84 3.92 6.37 -12.24
C ALA A 84 3.19 7.02 -11.06
N THR A 85 1.93 6.67 -10.88
CA THR A 85 1.11 7.23 -9.80
C THR A 85 0.14 6.19 -9.24
N THR A 86 -0.64 6.54 -8.22
CA THR A 86 -1.61 5.60 -7.66
C THR A 86 -2.90 5.55 -8.47
N ILE A 87 -3.57 4.39 -8.46
CA ILE A 87 -4.90 4.22 -9.05
C ILE A 87 -5.85 5.30 -8.52
N HIS A 88 -5.92 5.49 -7.21
CA HIS A 88 -6.82 6.46 -6.58
C HIS A 88 -6.60 7.89 -7.09
N ARG A 89 -5.35 8.30 -7.28
CA ARG A 89 -5.01 9.65 -7.72
C ARG A 89 -5.46 9.95 -9.15
N ILE A 90 -5.46 8.94 -10.03
CA ILE A 90 -5.89 9.11 -11.42
C ILE A 90 -7.40 9.05 -11.54
N ILE A 91 -8.02 8.03 -10.94
CA ILE A 91 -9.43 7.73 -11.23
C ILE A 91 -10.42 8.51 -10.38
N TYR A 92 -9.98 9.13 -9.26
CA TYR A 92 -10.88 9.88 -8.38
C TYR A 92 -10.54 11.35 -8.31
N LYS A 93 -11.58 12.18 -8.31
CA LYS A 93 -11.54 13.61 -8.00
C LYS A 93 -12.32 13.85 -6.72
N PHE A 94 -11.80 14.72 -5.85
CA PHE A 94 -12.52 15.12 -4.64
C PHE A 94 -13.50 16.23 -4.98
N TYR A 95 -14.57 16.32 -4.19
CA TYR A 95 -15.50 17.45 -4.31
C TYR A 95 -14.79 18.74 -3.87
N GLU A 96 -14.59 19.66 -4.81
CA GLU A 96 -14.21 21.03 -4.54
C GLU A 96 -15.47 21.91 -4.55
N LYS A 97 -15.50 22.92 -3.66
CA LYS A 97 -16.71 23.73 -3.39
C LYS A 97 -17.25 24.54 -4.59
N ASP A 98 -16.47 24.72 -5.64
CA ASP A 98 -16.77 25.64 -6.74
C ASP A 98 -17.36 24.99 -8.02
N GLU A 99 -17.52 23.68 -8.05
CA GLU A 99 -18.07 22.97 -9.22
C GLU A 99 -19.47 22.41 -8.91
N GLU A 100 -20.51 23.19 -9.25
CA GLU A 100 -21.97 22.91 -9.30
C GLU A 100 -22.69 22.45 -8.01
N PRO A 101 -24.01 22.65 -7.92
CA PRO A 101 -24.75 22.44 -6.67
C PRO A 101 -24.66 21.00 -6.20
N ILE A 102 -23.86 20.82 -5.16
CA ILE A 102 -23.57 19.59 -4.43
C ILE A 102 -24.87 18.90 -3.93
N ASP A 103 -25.96 19.66 -3.77
CA ASP A 103 -27.20 19.23 -3.15
C ASP A 103 -27.88 18.05 -3.85
N GLU A 104 -27.90 18.02 -5.18
CA GLU A 104 -28.59 16.94 -5.93
C GLU A 104 -27.80 15.63 -5.96
N TYR A 105 -26.46 15.68 -5.85
CA TYR A 105 -25.59 14.49 -5.88
C TYR A 105 -25.36 13.91 -4.47
N LEU A 106 -25.25 14.77 -3.45
CA LEU A 106 -25.08 14.35 -2.04
C LEU A 106 -26.39 13.76 -1.47
N GLU A 107 -27.54 14.23 -1.90
CA GLU A 107 -28.83 13.60 -1.57
C GLU A 107 -28.92 12.16 -2.08
N ARG A 108 -28.24 11.83 -3.19
CA ARG A 108 -28.20 10.48 -3.75
C ARG A 108 -27.10 9.58 -3.17
N LYS A 109 -26.00 10.15 -2.64
CA LYS A 109 -24.84 9.38 -2.08
C LYS A 109 -24.16 10.13 -0.93
N PRO A 110 -24.81 10.25 0.24
CA PRO A 110 -24.29 11.04 1.37
C PRO A 110 -22.93 10.55 1.91
N ASP A 111 -22.49 9.33 1.58
CA ASP A 111 -21.28 8.71 2.10
C ASP A 111 -20.07 8.77 1.13
N SER A 112 -20.18 9.47 0.00
CA SER A 112 -19.07 9.61 -0.95
C SER A 112 -18.36 10.94 -0.76
N PHE A 113 -17.02 10.90 -0.57
CA PHE A 113 -16.19 12.11 -0.52
C PHE A 113 -15.39 12.34 -1.81
N SER A 114 -15.52 11.45 -2.78
CA SER A 114 -14.91 11.57 -4.10
C SER A 114 -15.79 10.92 -5.18
N TYR A 115 -15.64 11.36 -6.40
CA TYR A 115 -16.32 10.80 -7.56
C TYR A 115 -15.30 10.32 -8.60
N LEU A 116 -15.78 9.52 -9.55
CA LEU A 116 -14.94 9.02 -10.64
C LEU A 116 -14.60 10.18 -11.58
N ASN A 117 -13.31 10.43 -11.78
CA ASN A 117 -12.80 11.47 -12.66
C ASN A 117 -13.18 11.18 -14.12
N ALA A 118 -13.38 12.24 -14.91
CA ALA A 118 -13.50 12.10 -16.36
C ALA A 118 -12.16 11.68 -16.97
N ASN A 119 -12.17 10.67 -17.81
CA ASN A 119 -10.97 10.20 -18.47
C ASN A 119 -10.77 10.97 -19.80
N SER A 120 -9.75 11.83 -19.84
CA SER A 120 -9.35 12.61 -21.01
C SER A 120 -8.18 12.01 -21.79
N ASP A 121 -7.70 10.82 -21.40
CA ASP A 121 -6.60 10.15 -22.10
C ASP A 121 -6.99 9.76 -23.53
N GLU A 122 -5.99 9.64 -24.40
CA GLU A 122 -6.19 9.31 -25.81
C GLU A 122 -6.97 8.01 -26.02
N PRO A 123 -7.72 7.87 -27.15
CA PRO A 123 -8.56 6.70 -27.40
C PRO A 123 -7.82 5.37 -27.52
N ASP A 124 -6.50 5.36 -27.66
CA ASP A 124 -5.64 4.19 -27.79
C ASP A 124 -4.59 4.07 -26.68
N THR A 125 -4.80 4.80 -25.56
CA THR A 125 -3.91 4.77 -24.38
C THR A 125 -3.80 3.37 -23.79
N ILE A 126 -2.58 3.01 -23.37
CA ILE A 126 -2.25 1.72 -22.73
C ILE A 126 -2.05 1.94 -21.23
N TYR A 127 -2.88 1.30 -20.41
CA TYR A 127 -2.76 1.35 -18.96
C TYR A 127 -1.91 0.18 -18.47
N ILE A 128 -0.85 0.46 -17.74
CA ILE A 128 0.04 -0.51 -17.12
C ILE A 128 -0.22 -0.47 -15.62
N VAL A 129 -0.78 -1.54 -15.08
CA VAL A 129 -1.21 -1.60 -13.68
C VAL A 129 -0.33 -2.60 -12.94
N ASP A 130 0.66 -2.10 -12.20
CA ASP A 130 1.56 -2.96 -11.41
C ASP A 130 0.93 -3.32 -10.04
N GLU A 131 1.44 -4.36 -9.40
CA GLU A 131 0.93 -4.92 -8.13
C GLU A 131 -0.59 -5.16 -8.13
N SER A 132 -1.13 -5.61 -9.27
CA SER A 132 -2.56 -5.83 -9.47
C SER A 132 -3.16 -6.88 -8.54
N SER A 133 -2.32 -7.71 -7.90
CA SER A 133 -2.75 -8.66 -6.85
C SER A 133 -3.46 -7.98 -5.67
N MET A 134 -3.24 -6.67 -5.46
CA MET A 134 -3.82 -5.90 -4.36
C MET A 134 -5.16 -5.22 -4.71
N ILE A 135 -5.63 -5.29 -5.95
CA ILE A 135 -6.85 -4.58 -6.40
C ILE A 135 -8.08 -5.40 -6.05
N SER A 136 -8.95 -4.84 -5.20
CA SER A 136 -10.16 -5.51 -4.71
C SER A 136 -11.37 -5.25 -5.61
N ASP A 137 -12.23 -6.26 -5.73
CA ASP A 137 -13.59 -6.18 -6.27
C ASP A 137 -14.67 -6.10 -5.16
N LYS A 138 -14.27 -6.02 -3.88
CA LYS A 138 -15.18 -5.92 -2.73
C LYS A 138 -15.41 -4.48 -2.34
N PHE A 139 -16.60 -4.22 -1.80
CA PHE A 139 -16.95 -2.91 -1.26
C PHE A 139 -15.99 -2.50 -0.14
N SER A 140 -15.45 -1.29 -0.27
CA SER A 140 -14.59 -0.65 0.73
C SER A 140 -15.08 0.75 1.03
N ALA A 141 -15.32 1.01 2.31
CA ALA A 141 -15.63 2.33 2.85
C ALA A 141 -14.89 2.53 4.17
N SER A 142 -14.65 3.78 4.53
CA SER A 142 -14.14 4.19 5.84
C SER A 142 -15.23 4.92 6.62
N HIS A 143 -14.97 5.27 7.87
CA HIS A 143 -15.87 6.10 8.66
C HIS A 143 -16.05 7.53 8.10
N ILE A 144 -15.13 7.97 7.24
CA ILE A 144 -15.14 9.28 6.59
C ILE A 144 -15.96 9.23 5.29
N GLY A 145 -16.19 8.03 4.73
CA GLY A 145 -16.89 7.81 3.47
C GLY A 145 -16.18 6.81 2.56
N LYS A 146 -16.59 6.76 1.30
CA LYS A 146 -16.03 5.86 0.28
C LYS A 146 -15.48 6.64 -0.91
N PHE A 147 -14.54 6.02 -1.61
CA PHE A 147 -14.08 6.49 -2.91
C PHE A 147 -15.03 6.00 -4.02
N GLY A 148 -15.52 6.91 -4.85
CA GLY A 148 -16.37 6.59 -5.98
C GLY A 148 -17.53 5.64 -5.62
N SER A 149 -17.63 4.49 -6.31
CA SER A 149 -18.62 3.46 -6.01
C SER A 149 -18.30 2.65 -4.74
N GLY A 150 -17.06 2.66 -4.27
CA GLY A 150 -16.53 1.79 -3.22
C GLY A 150 -15.95 0.47 -3.75
N TYR A 151 -15.99 0.22 -5.06
CA TYR A 151 -15.49 -0.99 -5.73
C TYR A 151 -14.33 -0.62 -6.66
N LEU A 152 -13.09 -0.70 -6.17
CA LEU A 152 -11.91 -0.16 -6.85
C LEU A 152 -11.69 -0.74 -8.26
N LEU A 153 -11.81 -2.06 -8.44
CA LEU A 153 -11.63 -2.69 -9.76
C LEU A 153 -12.71 -2.24 -10.74
N GLN A 154 -13.96 -2.14 -10.29
CA GLN A 154 -15.07 -1.66 -11.10
C GLN A 154 -14.85 -0.21 -11.53
N ASP A 155 -14.46 0.66 -10.61
CA ASP A 155 -14.22 2.07 -10.89
C ASP A 155 -13.03 2.26 -11.85
N LEU A 156 -11.96 1.46 -11.72
CA LEU A 156 -10.84 1.47 -12.65
C LEU A 156 -11.28 1.08 -14.08
N ILE A 157 -12.05 -0.01 -14.22
CA ILE A 157 -12.56 -0.46 -15.52
C ILE A 157 -13.51 0.58 -16.12
N GLN A 158 -14.36 1.19 -15.29
CA GLN A 158 -15.25 2.25 -15.72
C GLN A 158 -14.49 3.51 -16.15
N TYR A 159 -13.41 3.88 -15.45
CA TYR A 159 -12.54 5.00 -15.84
C TYR A 159 -11.86 4.77 -17.18
N ILE A 160 -11.33 3.57 -17.43
CA ILE A 160 -10.68 3.23 -18.73
C ILE A 160 -11.69 3.32 -19.88
N ASP A 161 -12.95 2.95 -19.65
CA ASP A 161 -14.08 3.07 -20.57
C ASP A 161 -13.83 2.44 -21.95
N PHE A 162 -13.65 1.13 -21.98
CA PHE A 162 -13.46 0.35 -23.20
C PHE A 162 -14.64 0.41 -24.16
N LYS A 163 -15.86 0.78 -23.67
CA LYS A 163 -17.05 0.88 -24.54
C LYS A 163 -16.97 2.08 -25.47
N LYS A 164 -16.51 3.24 -24.96
CA LYS A 164 -16.30 4.44 -25.77
C LYS A 164 -14.99 4.38 -26.53
N ASN A 165 -13.97 3.77 -25.94
CA ASN A 165 -12.60 3.73 -26.44
C ASN A 165 -12.12 2.28 -26.61
N PRO A 166 -12.60 1.53 -27.61
CA PRO A 166 -12.30 0.10 -27.76
C PRO A 166 -10.85 -0.20 -28.15
N GLN A 167 -10.04 0.81 -28.44
CA GLN A 167 -8.60 0.68 -28.72
C GLN A 167 -7.74 0.82 -27.44
N ARG A 168 -8.30 1.30 -26.33
CA ARG A 168 -7.60 1.31 -25.04
C ARG A 168 -7.28 -0.11 -24.61
N LYS A 169 -6.14 -0.25 -23.96
CA LYS A 169 -5.68 -1.55 -23.44
C LYS A 169 -5.27 -1.42 -21.99
N VAL A 170 -5.37 -2.52 -21.26
CA VAL A 170 -4.81 -2.60 -19.91
C VAL A 170 -3.94 -3.86 -19.77
N ILE A 171 -2.79 -3.69 -19.13
CA ILE A 171 -1.87 -4.76 -18.75
C ILE A 171 -1.87 -4.81 -17.22
N PHE A 172 -2.56 -5.81 -16.64
CA PHE A 172 -2.50 -6.09 -15.21
C PHE A 172 -1.30 -6.96 -14.90
N ILE A 173 -0.44 -6.49 -13.99
CA ILE A 173 0.80 -7.16 -13.61
C ILE A 173 0.73 -7.52 -12.14
N GLY A 174 1.06 -8.76 -11.79
CA GLY A 174 1.06 -9.16 -10.39
C GLY A 174 1.54 -10.59 -10.15
N ASP A 175 1.36 -11.02 -8.93
CA ASP A 175 1.79 -12.32 -8.44
C ASP A 175 0.63 -12.99 -7.69
N ASN A 176 0.09 -14.07 -8.25
CA ASN A 176 -1.02 -14.80 -7.65
C ASN A 176 -0.65 -15.59 -6.39
N ALA A 177 0.63 -15.81 -6.15
CA ALA A 177 1.10 -16.45 -4.92
C ALA A 177 1.16 -15.48 -3.73
N GLN A 178 1.14 -14.16 -3.97
CA GLN A 178 1.08 -13.17 -2.91
C GLN A 178 -0.32 -13.10 -2.27
N LEU A 179 -0.39 -12.38 -1.14
CA LEU A 179 -1.66 -12.11 -0.46
C LEU A 179 -2.64 -11.42 -1.41
N PRO A 180 -3.87 -11.92 -1.54
CA PRO A 180 -4.94 -11.22 -2.22
C PRO A 180 -5.37 -9.98 -1.42
N PRO A 181 -6.22 -9.12 -2.00
CA PRO A 181 -6.77 -7.98 -1.26
C PRO A 181 -7.53 -8.43 -0.02
N VAL A 182 -7.54 -7.59 1.00
CA VAL A 182 -8.26 -7.88 2.26
C VAL A 182 -9.71 -8.26 1.97
N ARG A 183 -10.21 -9.34 2.58
CA ARG A 183 -11.53 -9.96 2.38
C ARG A 183 -11.72 -10.67 1.03
N ASN A 184 -10.69 -10.81 0.22
CA ASN A 184 -10.71 -11.65 -0.98
C ASN A 184 -9.93 -12.95 -0.72
N PHE A 185 -10.35 -14.03 -1.38
CA PHE A 185 -9.64 -15.32 -1.36
C PHE A 185 -8.65 -15.47 -2.52
N TYR A 186 -8.78 -14.64 -3.54
CA TYR A 186 -7.94 -14.58 -4.74
C TYR A 186 -7.81 -13.13 -5.21
N SER A 187 -6.93 -12.88 -6.19
CA SER A 187 -6.70 -11.56 -6.79
C SER A 187 -7.63 -11.34 -7.97
N PRO A 188 -8.75 -10.58 -7.83
CA PRO A 188 -9.77 -10.48 -8.88
C PRO A 188 -9.24 -9.80 -10.15
N ALA A 189 -8.34 -8.83 -10.06
CA ALA A 189 -7.73 -8.17 -11.21
C ALA A 189 -6.77 -9.07 -12.02
N LEU A 190 -6.32 -10.21 -11.44
CA LEU A 190 -5.50 -11.22 -12.11
C LEU A 190 -6.29 -12.48 -12.48
N SER A 191 -7.61 -12.46 -12.33
CA SER A 191 -8.50 -13.59 -12.63
C SER A 191 -9.19 -13.41 -13.97
N GLU A 192 -8.82 -14.24 -14.96
CA GLU A 192 -9.47 -14.27 -16.27
C GLU A 192 -10.97 -14.52 -16.14
N ASN A 193 -11.36 -15.42 -15.23
CA ASN A 193 -12.77 -15.72 -14.99
C ASN A 193 -13.55 -14.48 -14.52
N VAL A 194 -13.01 -13.70 -13.58
CA VAL A 194 -13.67 -12.46 -13.10
C VAL A 194 -13.79 -11.45 -14.24
N LEU A 195 -12.68 -11.20 -14.96
CA LEU A 195 -12.66 -10.20 -16.02
C LEU A 195 -13.57 -10.58 -17.19
N ASN A 196 -13.57 -11.86 -17.59
CA ASN A 196 -14.44 -12.35 -18.67
C ASN A 196 -15.92 -12.42 -18.25
N CYS A 197 -16.23 -13.03 -17.11
CA CYS A 197 -17.62 -13.32 -16.74
C CYS A 197 -18.33 -12.12 -16.08
N VAL A 198 -17.63 -11.39 -15.20
CA VAL A 198 -18.23 -10.26 -14.46
C VAL A 198 -18.14 -8.97 -15.27
N TYR A 199 -16.96 -8.66 -15.81
CA TYR A 199 -16.71 -7.40 -16.53
C TYR A 199 -16.88 -7.51 -18.05
N ARG A 200 -17.03 -8.74 -18.60
CA ARG A 200 -17.19 -9.04 -20.03
C ARG A 200 -16.02 -8.52 -20.88
N LEU A 201 -14.81 -8.62 -20.35
CA LEU A 201 -13.57 -8.19 -21.00
C LEU A 201 -12.79 -9.43 -21.45
N ALA A 202 -12.55 -9.55 -22.74
CA ALA A 202 -11.71 -10.62 -23.27
C ALA A 202 -10.25 -10.42 -22.82
N CYS A 203 -9.67 -11.49 -22.25
CA CYS A 203 -8.33 -11.44 -21.67
C CYS A 203 -7.39 -12.36 -22.45
N ARG A 204 -6.11 -11.93 -22.57
CA ARG A 204 -4.97 -12.80 -22.79
C ARG A 204 -4.17 -12.87 -21.50
N SER A 205 -3.47 -13.97 -21.27
CA SER A 205 -2.61 -14.10 -20.09
C SER A 205 -1.30 -14.80 -20.42
N PHE A 206 -0.28 -14.45 -19.65
CA PHE A 206 1.01 -15.13 -19.66
C PHE A 206 1.56 -15.19 -18.23
N GLU A 207 2.17 -16.30 -17.86
CA GLU A 207 2.75 -16.49 -16.54
C GLU A 207 4.26 -16.72 -16.64
N LEU A 208 5.04 -15.84 -16.01
CA LEU A 208 6.48 -15.99 -15.84
C LEU A 208 6.78 -16.93 -14.67
N THR A 209 7.36 -18.07 -14.96
CA THR A 209 7.72 -19.10 -13.97
C THR A 209 9.21 -19.17 -13.72
N GLN A 210 10.05 -18.84 -14.72
CA GLN A 210 11.50 -18.91 -14.61
C GLN A 210 12.07 -17.79 -13.73
N VAL A 211 12.74 -18.15 -12.64
CA VAL A 211 13.49 -17.22 -11.80
C VAL A 211 14.78 -16.82 -12.53
N VAL A 212 15.11 -15.52 -12.54
CA VAL A 212 16.33 -15.01 -13.15
C VAL A 212 17.56 -15.61 -12.46
N ARG A 213 18.57 -16.09 -13.24
CA ARG A 213 19.75 -16.82 -12.77
C ARG A 213 20.45 -16.26 -11.54
N GLN A 214 20.59 -14.92 -11.45
CA GLN A 214 21.23 -14.26 -10.32
C GLN A 214 20.52 -14.48 -8.97
N LYS A 215 19.25 -14.87 -8.98
CA LYS A 215 18.46 -15.15 -7.77
C LYS A 215 18.17 -16.65 -7.57
N SER A 216 18.56 -17.51 -8.49
CA SER A 216 18.27 -18.94 -8.42
C SER A 216 19.00 -19.68 -7.29
N GLU A 217 20.12 -19.13 -6.81
CA GLU A 217 20.90 -19.70 -5.70
C GLU A 217 20.47 -19.15 -4.32
N SER A 218 19.57 -18.17 -4.27
CA SER A 218 19.06 -17.59 -3.04
C SER A 218 18.19 -18.60 -2.28
N GLY A 219 18.51 -18.82 -1.01
CA GLY A 219 17.69 -19.63 -0.11
C GLY A 219 16.31 -19.05 0.11
N VAL A 220 16.16 -17.72 0.04
CA VAL A 220 14.86 -17.06 0.05
C VAL A 220 14.02 -17.50 -1.13
N MET A 221 14.60 -17.54 -2.35
CA MET A 221 13.88 -17.98 -3.55
C MET A 221 13.55 -19.46 -3.52
N LYS A 222 14.44 -20.32 -2.97
CA LYS A 222 14.16 -21.76 -2.77
C LYS A 222 12.97 -21.94 -1.83
N ASN A 223 12.96 -21.27 -0.69
CA ASN A 223 11.83 -21.31 0.25
C ASN A 223 10.53 -20.77 -0.40
N ALA A 224 10.62 -19.69 -1.18
CA ALA A 224 9.49 -19.16 -1.92
C ALA A 224 8.93 -20.16 -2.94
N GLN A 225 9.81 -20.93 -3.64
CA GLN A 225 9.38 -21.98 -4.54
C GLN A 225 8.66 -23.11 -3.80
N THR A 226 9.23 -23.61 -2.69
CA THR A 226 8.61 -24.67 -1.88
C THR A 226 7.23 -24.23 -1.35
N LEU A 227 7.07 -22.95 -0.95
CA LEU A 227 5.78 -22.41 -0.54
C LEU A 227 4.76 -22.40 -1.69
N ARG A 228 5.18 -22.08 -2.91
CA ARG A 228 4.29 -22.14 -4.09
C ARG A 228 3.85 -23.56 -4.39
N ASP A 229 4.80 -24.49 -4.39
CA ASP A 229 4.52 -25.90 -4.61
C ASP A 229 3.53 -26.42 -3.56
N ALA A 230 3.70 -26.02 -2.28
CA ALA A 230 2.78 -26.36 -1.20
C ALA A 230 1.38 -25.72 -1.35
N MET A 231 1.27 -24.55 -1.99
CA MET A 231 -0.04 -23.93 -2.31
C MET A 231 -0.75 -24.60 -3.48
N GLU A 232 0.00 -25.16 -4.44
CA GLU A 232 -0.54 -25.82 -5.60
C GLU A 232 -1.00 -27.25 -5.30
N PHE A 233 -0.29 -27.95 -4.41
CA PHE A 233 -0.57 -29.34 -4.00
C PHE A 233 -1.21 -29.35 -2.62
N GLU A 234 -2.37 -28.68 -2.43
CA GLU A 234 -3.13 -28.61 -1.18
C GLU A 234 -3.16 -29.98 -0.49
N ASP A 235 -2.72 -30.08 0.78
CA ASP A 235 -2.74 -31.23 1.70
C ASP A 235 -1.52 -32.18 1.76
N CYS A 236 -0.51 -32.05 0.94
CA CYS A 236 0.59 -33.06 0.91
C CYS A 236 1.91 -32.60 1.51
N ILE A 237 2.13 -31.31 1.77
CA ILE A 237 3.46 -30.80 2.18
C ILE A 237 3.35 -30.00 3.47
N ASP A 238 3.90 -30.53 4.56
CA ASP A 238 4.23 -29.72 5.73
C ASP A 238 5.47 -28.89 5.40
N PHE A 239 5.29 -27.58 5.27
CA PHE A 239 6.36 -26.66 4.91
C PHE A 239 7.30 -26.44 6.11
N GLU A 240 8.59 -26.61 5.86
CA GLU A 240 9.67 -26.18 6.75
C GLU A 240 10.65 -25.28 5.99
N PHE A 241 11.18 -24.28 6.71
CA PHE A 241 12.18 -23.40 6.12
C PHE A 241 13.52 -24.08 5.94
N ASP A 242 14.04 -24.07 4.72
CA ASP A 242 15.44 -24.37 4.41
C ASP A 242 16.32 -23.18 4.84
N VAL A 243 17.17 -23.41 5.84
CA VAL A 243 18.12 -22.42 6.41
C VAL A 243 19.57 -22.79 6.07
N SER A 244 19.79 -23.66 5.09
CA SER A 244 21.13 -24.10 4.69
C SER A 244 21.93 -23.00 3.96
N SER A 245 21.24 -22.00 3.42
CA SER A 245 21.86 -20.88 2.71
C SER A 245 22.24 -19.72 3.64
N GLN A 246 23.22 -18.92 3.24
CA GLN A 246 23.71 -17.80 4.05
C GLN A 246 22.73 -16.62 4.16
N ASP A 247 21.77 -16.54 3.24
CA ASP A 247 20.77 -15.45 3.18
C ASP A 247 19.51 -15.74 3.99
N VAL A 248 19.38 -16.93 4.62
CA VAL A 248 18.25 -17.30 5.48
C VAL A 248 18.76 -17.72 6.85
N CYS A 249 18.33 -17.01 7.90
CA CYS A 249 18.73 -17.28 9.28
C CYS A 249 17.50 -17.54 10.15
N ARG A 250 17.54 -18.59 10.98
CA ARG A 250 16.52 -18.86 12.01
C ARG A 250 16.97 -18.29 13.35
N LEU A 251 16.12 -17.51 13.99
CA LEU A 251 16.39 -16.89 15.28
C LEU A 251 15.17 -17.02 16.21
N PRO A 252 15.35 -17.17 17.52
CA PRO A 252 14.26 -16.97 18.47
C PRO A 252 13.63 -15.58 18.31
N SER A 253 12.30 -15.47 18.39
CA SER A 253 11.62 -14.17 18.25
C SER A 253 12.13 -13.12 19.25
N VAL A 254 12.53 -13.56 20.44
CA VAL A 254 13.13 -12.67 21.46
C VAL A 254 14.46 -12.06 21.04
N SER A 255 15.20 -12.71 20.13
CA SER A 255 16.48 -12.24 19.59
C SER A 255 16.31 -11.33 18.38
N PHE A 256 15.10 -11.12 17.85
CA PHE A 256 14.85 -10.25 16.71
C PHE A 256 15.28 -8.82 17.02
N ILE A 257 14.95 -8.32 18.19
CA ILE A 257 15.27 -6.96 18.60
C ILE A 257 16.78 -6.77 18.77
N ASP A 258 17.47 -7.75 19.36
CA ASP A 258 18.93 -7.71 19.52
C ASP A 258 19.61 -7.64 18.14
N LYS A 259 19.19 -8.55 17.23
CA LYS A 259 19.75 -8.58 15.88
C LYS A 259 19.40 -7.36 15.05
N TYR A 260 18.17 -6.84 15.19
CA TYR A 260 17.77 -5.58 14.54
C TYR A 260 18.66 -4.41 14.99
N PHE A 261 18.91 -4.34 16.32
CA PHE A 261 19.73 -3.30 16.92
C PHE A 261 21.21 -3.40 16.49
N ASP A 262 21.76 -4.62 16.41
CA ASP A 262 23.09 -4.88 15.87
C ASP A 262 23.22 -4.38 14.41
N LEU A 263 22.24 -4.69 13.57
CA LEU A 263 22.27 -4.31 12.16
C LEU A 263 22.15 -2.81 11.90
N CYS A 264 21.50 -2.08 12.79
CA CYS A 264 21.43 -0.64 12.69
C CYS A 264 22.53 0.09 13.49
N ASP A 265 23.47 -0.62 14.13
CA ASP A 265 24.51 -0.05 15.03
C ASP A 265 23.91 0.87 16.11
N GLY A 266 22.70 0.60 16.55
CA GLY A 266 21.96 1.45 17.47
C GLY A 266 21.59 2.83 16.92
N LYS A 267 21.69 3.04 15.60
CA LYS A 267 21.41 4.31 14.94
C LYS A 267 20.11 4.25 14.15
N VAL A 268 19.28 5.24 14.34
CA VAL A 268 17.97 5.33 13.68
C VAL A 268 18.09 5.45 12.16
N GLU A 269 19.10 6.17 11.70
CA GLU A 269 19.39 6.41 10.28
C GLU A 269 19.59 5.10 9.50
N ASN A 270 20.14 4.08 10.17
CA ASN A 270 20.40 2.77 9.57
C ASN A 270 19.17 1.85 9.52
N THR A 271 18.02 2.29 10.05
CA THR A 271 16.80 1.46 10.09
C THR A 271 16.02 1.42 8.78
N ASP A 272 16.38 2.22 7.78
CA ASP A 272 15.60 2.33 6.53
C ASP A 272 15.59 1.02 5.73
N ASN A 273 16.68 0.27 5.77
CA ASN A 273 16.83 -1.02 5.10
C ASN A 273 16.38 -2.22 5.95
N LEU A 274 15.78 -1.98 7.11
CA LEU A 274 15.34 -2.99 8.07
C LEU A 274 13.83 -2.92 8.28
N THR A 275 13.18 -4.08 8.42
CA THR A 275 11.80 -4.16 8.87
C THR A 275 11.49 -5.48 9.56
N ILE A 276 10.56 -5.46 10.51
CA ILE A 276 9.95 -6.66 11.07
C ILE A 276 8.55 -6.81 10.49
N ILE A 277 8.24 -7.97 9.93
CA ILE A 277 6.91 -8.31 9.41
C ILE A 277 6.24 -9.26 10.39
N ALA A 278 5.12 -8.82 10.94
CA ALA A 278 4.33 -9.61 11.87
C ALA A 278 2.88 -9.79 11.40
N ARG A 279 2.18 -10.77 11.98
CA ARG A 279 0.84 -11.16 11.54
C ARG A 279 -0.24 -10.18 11.97
N THR A 280 -0.13 -9.62 13.16
CA THR A 280 -1.15 -8.76 13.77
C THR A 280 -0.63 -7.36 14.07
N ASN A 281 -1.52 -6.37 14.04
CA ASN A 281 -1.17 -5.01 14.43
C ASN A 281 -0.67 -4.93 15.88
N LYS A 282 -1.22 -5.76 16.78
CA LYS A 282 -0.75 -5.82 18.17
C LYS A 282 0.71 -6.25 18.23
N LYS A 283 1.10 -7.31 17.52
CA LYS A 283 2.48 -7.81 17.53
C LYS A 283 3.44 -6.80 16.87
N VAL A 284 2.99 -6.12 15.80
CA VAL A 284 3.71 -4.99 15.20
C VAL A 284 3.95 -3.89 16.23
N TYR A 285 2.93 -3.53 16.99
CA TYR A 285 3.03 -2.53 18.06
C TYR A 285 4.02 -2.93 19.14
N ASP A 286 3.99 -4.20 19.60
CA ASP A 286 4.92 -4.73 20.60
C ASP A 286 6.37 -4.57 20.11
N TYR A 287 6.70 -5.02 18.88
CA TYR A 287 8.03 -4.84 18.28
C TYR A 287 8.43 -3.37 18.15
N VAL A 288 7.52 -2.50 17.74
CA VAL A 288 7.78 -1.05 17.66
C VAL A 288 8.14 -0.48 19.03
N CYS A 289 7.41 -0.86 20.09
CA CYS A 289 7.70 -0.42 21.45
C CYS A 289 9.09 -0.87 21.92
N ASP A 290 9.45 -2.13 21.65
CA ASP A 290 10.75 -2.70 22.04
C ASP A 290 11.90 -2.03 21.29
N ILE A 291 11.78 -1.81 19.97
CA ILE A 291 12.79 -1.11 19.15
C ILE A 291 12.96 0.33 19.65
N ARG A 292 11.86 1.07 19.84
CA ARG A 292 11.92 2.45 20.32
C ARG A 292 12.52 2.56 21.72
N ALA A 293 12.23 1.60 22.60
CA ALA A 293 12.80 1.58 23.95
C ALA A 293 14.33 1.52 23.95
N ARG A 294 14.92 0.91 22.92
CA ARG A 294 16.38 0.80 22.77
C ARG A 294 17.01 1.95 22.00
N LEU A 295 16.33 2.42 20.94
CA LEU A 295 16.87 3.51 20.10
C LEU A 295 16.77 4.87 20.77
N PHE A 296 15.77 5.09 21.62
CA PHE A 296 15.46 6.40 22.19
C PHE A 296 15.37 6.34 23.73
N PHE A 297 16.36 6.94 24.39
CA PHE A 297 16.35 7.07 25.84
C PHE A 297 16.90 8.45 26.25
N PRO A 298 16.21 9.21 27.14
CA PRO A 298 14.91 8.93 27.75
C PRO A 298 13.77 8.99 26.74
N ARG A 299 12.67 8.28 27.02
CA ARG A 299 11.50 8.18 26.12
C ARG A 299 10.78 9.53 26.04
N ALA A 300 10.88 10.20 24.89
CA ALA A 300 9.96 11.27 24.53
C ALA A 300 8.78 10.67 23.71
N PRO A 301 7.61 11.34 23.69
CA PRO A 301 6.48 10.90 22.89
C PRO A 301 6.81 10.74 21.40
N VAL A 302 7.55 11.69 20.83
CA VAL A 302 8.14 11.61 19.48
C VAL A 302 9.51 12.29 19.53
N GLN A 303 10.46 11.78 18.78
CA GLN A 303 11.80 12.34 18.69
C GLN A 303 12.21 12.65 17.25
N VAL A 304 13.19 13.54 17.11
CA VAL A 304 13.85 13.80 15.83
C VAL A 304 14.51 12.50 15.31
N ASN A 305 14.52 12.32 14.02
CA ASN A 305 14.99 11.15 13.29
C ASN A 305 14.07 9.90 13.41
N GLU A 306 12.95 9.92 14.12
CA GLU A 306 12.06 8.78 14.16
C GLU A 306 11.51 8.43 12.77
N LYS A 307 11.55 7.13 12.45
CA LYS A 307 10.93 6.56 11.25
C LYS A 307 9.44 6.42 11.48
N VAL A 308 8.64 7.08 10.65
CA VAL A 308 7.20 7.07 10.70
C VAL A 308 6.60 6.53 9.41
N MET A 309 5.34 6.12 9.45
CA MET A 309 4.60 5.63 8.29
C MET A 309 3.19 6.23 8.29
N CYS A 310 2.79 6.80 7.18
CA CYS A 310 1.43 7.29 6.97
C CYS A 310 0.45 6.10 6.90
N THR A 311 -0.66 6.17 7.63
CA THR A 311 -1.62 5.06 7.69
C THR A 311 -2.93 5.35 6.95
N ASN A 312 -3.05 6.54 6.38
CA ASN A 312 -4.17 6.96 5.55
C ASN A 312 -3.65 7.78 4.37
N ASN A 313 -4.41 7.87 3.29
CA ASN A 313 -4.07 8.82 2.23
C ASN A 313 -4.25 10.24 2.77
N TYR A 314 -3.28 11.10 2.52
CA TYR A 314 -3.32 12.50 2.89
C TYR A 314 -3.24 13.38 1.66
N TYR A 315 -4.13 14.36 1.57
CA TYR A 315 -4.25 15.30 0.46
C TYR A 315 -4.27 16.73 1.01
N ALA A 316 -3.36 17.58 0.58
CA ALA A 316 -3.36 19.02 0.88
C ALA A 316 -2.81 19.80 -0.31
N GLY A 317 -3.67 20.47 -1.04
CA GLY A 317 -3.30 21.13 -2.30
C GLY A 317 -2.65 20.13 -3.25
N ASP A 318 -1.44 20.45 -3.75
CA ASP A 318 -0.67 19.58 -4.64
C ASP A 318 0.06 18.44 -3.92
N THR A 319 0.03 18.43 -2.57
CA THR A 319 0.73 17.42 -1.79
C THR A 319 -0.12 16.17 -1.61
N PHE A 320 0.43 15.02 -2.01
CA PHE A 320 -0.19 13.72 -1.80
C PHE A 320 0.78 12.78 -1.09
N ILE A 321 0.34 12.23 0.04
CA ILE A 321 1.05 11.16 0.76
C ILE A 321 0.15 9.94 0.81
N SER A 322 0.62 8.83 0.27
CA SER A 322 -0.17 7.61 0.24
C SER A 322 -0.13 6.82 1.55
N ASN A 323 -1.16 6.05 1.80
CA ASN A 323 -1.15 5.05 2.86
C ASN A 323 0.02 4.06 2.66
N GLY A 324 0.80 3.83 3.72
CA GLY A 324 2.02 3.02 3.69
C GLY A 324 3.30 3.78 3.34
N GLU A 325 3.22 5.09 3.04
CA GLU A 325 4.38 5.93 2.78
C GLU A 325 5.21 6.14 4.06
N PHE A 326 6.53 5.97 3.94
CA PHE A 326 7.45 6.21 5.05
C PHE A 326 7.96 7.65 5.02
N GLY A 327 8.09 8.23 6.20
CA GLY A 327 8.71 9.53 6.44
C GLY A 327 9.66 9.50 7.62
N ARG A 328 10.37 10.60 7.80
CA ARG A 328 11.32 10.80 8.90
C ARG A 328 11.03 12.11 9.60
N VAL A 329 10.91 12.09 10.90
CA VAL A 329 10.72 13.29 11.73
C VAL A 329 12.00 14.13 11.69
N ILE A 330 11.92 15.34 11.14
CA ILE A 330 13.06 16.25 11.05
C ILE A 330 13.07 17.17 12.27
N LYS A 331 11.89 17.58 12.75
CA LYS A 331 11.78 18.48 13.89
C LYS A 331 10.46 18.26 14.64
N VAL A 332 10.50 18.37 15.95
CA VAL A 332 9.31 18.52 16.80
C VAL A 332 9.07 20.01 16.98
N LEU A 333 7.95 20.53 16.48
CA LEU A 333 7.68 21.96 16.34
C LEU A 333 6.95 22.53 17.57
N SER A 334 6.23 21.69 18.32
CA SER A 334 5.48 22.12 19.50
C SER A 334 5.70 21.18 20.69
N ALA A 335 5.38 21.66 21.88
CA ALA A 335 5.10 20.77 23.02
C ALA A 335 3.85 19.95 22.76
N VAL A 336 3.68 18.86 23.51
CA VAL A 336 2.43 18.07 23.46
C VAL A 336 1.27 18.90 24.01
N GLU A 337 0.26 19.10 23.18
CA GLU A 337 -1.01 19.72 23.56
C GLU A 337 -1.98 18.63 24.01
N CYS A 338 -2.47 18.72 25.24
CA CYS A 338 -3.45 17.80 25.82
C CYS A 338 -4.83 18.45 25.87
N ARG A 339 -5.86 17.73 25.40
CA ARG A 339 -7.26 18.16 25.40
C ARG A 339 -8.12 17.06 26.01
N CYS A 340 -8.76 17.35 27.15
CA CYS A 340 -9.63 16.40 27.87
C CYS A 340 -11.07 16.56 27.40
N ILE A 341 -11.63 15.50 26.81
CA ILE A 341 -12.99 15.48 26.25
C ILE A 341 -13.82 14.40 26.93
N ASN A 342 -15.02 14.76 27.36
CA ASN A 342 -15.99 13.83 27.93
C ASN A 342 -16.86 13.20 26.84
N VAL A 343 -16.59 11.93 26.51
CA VAL A 343 -17.42 11.18 25.57
C VAL A 343 -18.60 10.57 26.29
N GLN A 344 -19.80 10.79 25.78
CA GLN A 344 -21.05 10.27 26.34
C GLN A 344 -21.56 9.09 25.50
N GLU A 345 -21.77 7.96 26.15
CA GLU A 345 -22.37 6.77 25.54
C GLU A 345 -23.71 6.46 26.20
N LYS A 346 -24.76 6.33 25.40
CA LYS A 346 -26.08 5.94 25.90
C LYS A 346 -26.13 4.41 26.03
N LEU A 347 -26.19 3.94 27.25
CA LEU A 347 -26.43 2.54 27.59
C LEU A 347 -27.88 2.33 28.05
N PRO A 348 -28.41 1.11 28.00
CA PRO A 348 -29.75 0.80 28.56
C PRO A 348 -29.88 1.16 30.05
N SER A 349 -28.77 1.19 30.77
CA SER A 349 -28.69 1.52 32.21
C SER A 349 -28.52 3.02 32.52
N GLY A 350 -28.35 3.87 31.49
CA GLY A 350 -28.11 5.33 31.66
C GLY A 350 -27.04 5.87 30.72
N ILE A 351 -26.52 7.05 31.02
CA ILE A 351 -25.45 7.68 30.26
C ILE A 351 -24.10 7.36 30.93
N LEU A 352 -23.22 6.69 30.22
CA LEU A 352 -21.81 6.54 30.60
C LEU A 352 -21.00 7.74 30.07
N VAL A 353 -20.28 8.41 30.96
CA VAL A 353 -19.36 9.50 30.60
C VAL A 353 -17.92 8.99 30.77
N THR A 354 -17.16 8.97 29.68
CA THR A 354 -15.76 8.54 29.71
C THR A 354 -14.86 9.72 29.33
N PRO A 355 -13.98 10.20 30.24
CA PRO A 355 -13.00 11.22 29.93
C PRO A 355 -11.90 10.64 29.03
N ILE A 356 -11.64 11.29 27.89
CA ILE A 356 -10.60 10.92 26.92
C ILE A 356 -9.64 12.09 26.79
N GLU A 357 -8.35 11.83 26.97
CA GLU A 357 -7.29 12.78 26.72
C GLU A 357 -6.78 12.63 25.28
N LEU A 358 -6.98 13.65 24.44
CA LEU A 358 -6.41 13.76 23.11
C LEU A 358 -5.05 14.46 23.21
N GLN A 359 -4.02 13.85 22.66
CA GLN A 359 -2.64 14.37 22.69
C GLN A 359 -2.18 14.70 21.29
N PHE A 360 -1.92 15.99 21.01
CA PHE A 360 -1.46 16.45 19.70
C PHE A 360 -0.04 17.02 19.80
N VAL A 361 0.66 16.94 18.67
CA VAL A 361 1.98 17.56 18.48
C VAL A 361 2.12 18.03 17.04
N ASP A 362 2.81 19.12 16.81
CA ASP A 362 3.16 19.59 15.48
C ASP A 362 4.55 19.07 15.10
N LEU A 363 4.65 18.40 13.96
CA LEU A 363 5.88 17.78 13.47
C LEU A 363 6.25 18.31 12.09
N SER A 364 7.53 18.46 11.85
CA SER A 364 8.15 18.63 10.53
C SER A 364 8.69 17.28 10.10
N ILE A 365 8.17 16.75 8.99
CA ILE A 365 8.42 15.37 8.52
C ILE A 365 8.90 15.42 7.08
N GLU A 366 10.01 14.75 6.80
CA GLU A 366 10.49 14.54 5.45
C GLU A 366 9.79 13.31 4.85
N PHE A 367 9.17 13.50 3.70
CA PHE A 367 8.68 12.45 2.81
C PHE A 367 9.40 12.53 1.47
N ARG A 368 9.12 11.60 0.58
CA ARG A 368 9.61 11.62 -0.80
C ARG A 368 8.43 11.74 -1.76
N ASP A 369 8.57 12.58 -2.78
CA ASP A 369 7.58 12.70 -3.85
C ASP A 369 7.58 11.50 -4.82
N ASP A 370 6.75 11.55 -5.86
CA ASP A 370 6.64 10.51 -6.88
C ASP A 370 7.94 10.30 -7.69
N TYR A 371 8.85 11.28 -7.65
CA TYR A 371 10.16 11.22 -8.30
C TYR A 371 11.30 10.85 -7.33
N GLY A 372 10.96 10.55 -6.07
CA GLY A 372 11.91 10.23 -5.01
C GLY A 372 12.63 11.44 -4.41
N GLN A 373 12.25 12.68 -4.78
CA GLN A 373 12.81 13.89 -4.21
C GLN A 373 12.26 14.12 -2.81
N PRO A 374 13.11 14.50 -1.85
CA PRO A 374 12.65 14.82 -0.51
C PRO A 374 11.85 16.12 -0.50
N PHE A 375 10.76 16.13 0.26
CA PHE A 375 10.01 17.33 0.61
C PHE A 375 9.60 17.29 2.08
N ILE A 376 9.40 18.45 2.67
CA ILE A 376 9.06 18.59 4.09
C ILE A 376 7.59 18.97 4.20
N LEU A 377 6.86 18.24 5.06
CA LEU A 377 5.49 18.56 5.46
C LEU A 377 5.49 18.91 6.96
N GLU A 378 4.98 20.07 7.29
CA GLU A 378 4.70 20.48 8.67
C GLU A 378 3.22 20.30 8.98
N HIS A 379 2.91 19.43 9.93
CA HIS A 379 1.52 19.09 10.21
C HIS A 379 1.29 18.65 11.64
N LYS A 380 0.04 18.82 12.09
CA LYS A 380 -0.45 18.29 13.37
C LYS A 380 -0.61 16.78 13.31
N VAL A 381 -0.22 16.10 14.38
CA VAL A 381 -0.27 14.65 14.52
C VAL A 381 -0.96 14.30 15.84
N LEU A 382 -1.82 13.28 15.82
CA LEU A 382 -2.46 12.73 17.02
C LEU A 382 -1.58 11.60 17.58
N LEU A 383 -0.96 11.85 18.74
CA LEU A 383 -0.08 10.89 19.41
C LEU A 383 -0.84 9.63 19.85
N ASN A 384 -2.08 9.77 20.32
CA ASN A 384 -2.90 8.62 20.70
C ASN A 384 -2.94 7.57 19.58
N LEU A 385 -3.12 8.01 18.32
CA LEU A 385 -3.13 7.10 17.18
C LEU A 385 -1.77 6.41 17.01
N MET A 386 -0.65 7.10 17.20
CA MET A 386 0.69 6.51 17.06
C MET A 386 0.95 5.40 18.07
N TYR A 387 0.34 5.50 19.26
CA TYR A 387 0.50 4.56 20.37
C TYR A 387 -0.61 3.50 20.47
N GLU A 388 -1.62 3.54 19.61
CA GLU A 388 -2.64 2.50 19.55
C GLU A 388 -2.16 1.29 18.74
N PRO A 389 -2.48 0.04 19.10
CA PRO A 389 -2.17 -1.12 18.26
C PRO A 389 -2.87 -1.05 16.89
N THR A 390 -4.11 -0.53 16.85
CA THR A 390 -4.89 -0.43 15.60
C THR A 390 -4.35 0.67 14.69
N PRO A 391 -4.32 0.48 13.38
CA PRO A 391 -3.86 1.50 12.44
C PRO A 391 -4.94 2.53 12.09
N ARG A 392 -6.16 2.34 12.56
CA ARG A 392 -7.33 3.17 12.25
C ARG A 392 -7.82 3.90 13.49
N LEU A 393 -8.31 5.10 13.24
CA LEU A 393 -9.03 5.86 14.25
C LEU A 393 -10.45 5.30 14.39
N GLU A 394 -10.73 4.61 15.47
CA GLU A 394 -12.01 3.92 15.71
C GLU A 394 -12.52 4.17 17.13
N GLY A 395 -13.80 3.86 17.36
CA GLY A 395 -14.41 3.84 18.69
C GLY A 395 -14.41 5.18 19.41
N VAL A 396 -14.03 5.15 20.67
CA VAL A 396 -14.13 6.29 21.60
C VAL A 396 -13.20 7.43 21.19
N LEU A 397 -12.04 7.14 20.64
CA LEU A 397 -11.08 8.16 20.19
C LEU A 397 -11.65 9.00 19.03
N TYR A 398 -12.33 8.36 18.07
CA TYR A 398 -13.02 9.07 17.00
C TYR A 398 -14.18 9.94 17.52
N GLN A 399 -14.94 9.40 18.49
CA GLN A 399 -16.01 10.18 19.14
C GLN A 399 -15.46 11.38 19.89
N ALA A 400 -14.32 11.24 20.59
CA ALA A 400 -13.66 12.32 21.30
C ALA A 400 -13.22 13.45 20.36
N LEU A 401 -12.63 13.11 19.21
CA LEU A 401 -12.23 14.11 18.19
C LEU A 401 -13.43 14.89 17.64
N ARG A 402 -14.54 14.21 17.37
CA ARG A 402 -15.77 14.88 16.92
C ARG A 402 -16.35 15.75 18.01
N ALA A 403 -16.34 15.31 19.27
CA ALA A 403 -16.82 16.08 20.41
C ALA A 403 -15.94 17.33 20.62
N ASP A 404 -14.61 17.20 20.57
CA ASP A 404 -13.66 18.31 20.62
C ASP A 404 -13.96 19.37 19.54
N PHE A 405 -14.15 18.95 18.29
CA PHE A 405 -14.52 19.86 17.21
C PHE A 405 -15.85 20.57 17.51
N ASN A 406 -16.87 19.83 17.91
CA ASN A 406 -18.18 20.40 18.23
C ASN A 406 -18.11 21.39 19.40
N GLU A 407 -17.36 21.08 20.47
CA GLU A 407 -17.18 22.01 21.60
C GLU A 407 -16.51 23.32 21.16
N ARG A 408 -15.53 23.29 20.28
CA ARG A 408 -14.84 24.49 19.78
C ARG A 408 -15.71 25.36 18.88
N PHE A 409 -16.59 24.76 18.06
CA PHE A 409 -17.31 25.48 17.02
C PHE A 409 -18.83 25.53 17.21
N PHE A 410 -19.41 24.71 18.11
CA PHE A 410 -20.86 24.64 18.30
C PHE A 410 -21.49 25.93 18.76
N THR A 411 -20.79 26.75 19.54
CA THR A 411 -21.29 28.02 20.07
C THR A 411 -21.52 29.07 18.97
N TYR A 412 -20.89 28.91 17.82
CA TYR A 412 -20.88 29.90 16.75
C TYR A 412 -21.66 29.45 15.48
N TYR A 413 -21.89 28.16 15.29
CA TYR A 413 -22.41 27.62 14.01
C TYR A 413 -23.47 26.54 14.22
N LYS A 414 -24.51 26.56 13.35
CA LYS A 414 -25.45 25.45 13.29
C LYS A 414 -24.77 24.22 12.63
N PRO A 415 -24.91 23.00 13.19
CA PRO A 415 -24.19 21.81 12.75
C PRO A 415 -24.41 21.36 11.29
N GLN A 416 -25.32 21.97 10.55
CA GLN A 416 -25.69 21.63 9.17
C GLN A 416 -25.48 22.78 8.18
N GLY A 417 -24.88 23.92 8.60
CA GLY A 417 -24.58 25.03 7.70
C GLY A 417 -23.32 24.81 6.87
N ASP A 418 -23.22 25.48 5.72
CA ASP A 418 -22.04 25.42 4.85
C ASP A 418 -20.76 25.82 5.59
N ASP A 419 -20.85 26.84 6.43
CA ASP A 419 -19.75 27.31 7.29
C ASP A 419 -19.20 26.23 8.22
N TYR A 420 -20.08 25.34 8.75
CA TYR A 420 -19.66 24.24 9.62
C TYR A 420 -18.87 23.18 8.84
N GLN A 421 -19.26 22.89 7.60
CA GLN A 421 -18.55 21.95 6.75
C GLN A 421 -17.18 22.49 6.31
N GLU A 422 -17.09 23.80 6.08
CA GLU A 422 -15.84 24.47 5.76
C GLU A 422 -14.86 24.45 6.93
N LEU A 423 -15.31 24.81 8.13
CA LEU A 423 -14.50 24.70 9.34
C LEU A 423 -14.02 23.29 9.61
N LYS A 424 -14.87 22.29 9.35
CA LYS A 424 -14.51 20.89 9.50
C LYS A 424 -13.42 20.46 8.50
N LYS A 425 -13.44 21.01 7.29
CA LYS A 425 -12.45 20.72 6.24
C LYS A 425 -11.08 21.33 6.57
N ASP A 426 -11.07 22.51 7.20
CA ASP A 426 -9.85 23.26 7.49
C ASP A 426 -9.29 23.05 8.89
N ASP A 427 -10.02 22.34 9.76
CA ASP A 427 -9.61 22.12 11.15
C ASP A 427 -8.41 21.19 11.28
N PRO A 428 -7.26 21.64 11.80
CA PRO A 428 -6.05 20.84 11.88
C PRO A 428 -6.13 19.69 12.90
N TYR A 429 -7.08 19.75 13.84
CA TYR A 429 -7.28 18.68 14.82
C TYR A 429 -8.15 17.54 14.29
N LEU A 430 -9.02 17.79 13.30
CA LEU A 430 -9.74 16.76 12.60
C LEU A 430 -8.95 16.19 11.41
N ASN A 431 -8.18 17.06 10.74
CA ASN A 431 -7.41 16.71 9.53
C ASN A 431 -5.92 16.48 9.83
N PHE A 432 -5.61 16.01 11.03
CA PHE A 432 -4.26 15.67 11.42
C PHE A 432 -3.67 14.57 10.53
N LEU A 433 -2.34 14.52 10.41
CA LEU A 433 -1.65 13.48 9.67
C LEU A 433 -1.67 12.15 10.44
N HIS A 434 -2.25 11.12 9.84
CA HIS A 434 -2.36 9.78 10.44
C HIS A 434 -1.04 9.04 10.36
N LEU A 435 -0.30 8.98 11.45
CA LEU A 435 1.03 8.35 11.52
C LEU A 435 1.08 7.17 12.49
N LYS A 436 1.99 6.25 12.19
CA LYS A 436 2.51 5.20 13.06
C LYS A 436 4.03 5.20 13.01
N PHE A 437 4.69 4.64 14.02
CA PHE A 437 6.12 4.36 13.93
C PHE A 437 6.38 3.24 12.92
N GLY A 438 7.43 3.38 12.10
CA GLY A 438 7.68 2.59 10.89
C GLY A 438 8.70 1.46 11.03
N TYR A 439 9.00 0.96 12.24
CA TYR A 439 10.04 -0.05 12.46
C TYR A 439 9.58 -1.49 12.20
N ALA A 440 8.31 -1.75 12.40
CA ALA A 440 7.66 -3.02 12.10
C ALA A 440 6.32 -2.78 11.41
N ILE A 441 5.87 -3.71 10.57
CA ILE A 441 4.65 -3.60 9.78
C ILE A 441 3.93 -4.94 9.63
N THR A 442 2.66 -4.89 9.22
CA THR A 442 1.94 -6.11 8.82
C THR A 442 2.31 -6.52 7.39
N CYS A 443 2.17 -7.80 7.06
CA CYS A 443 2.49 -8.33 5.74
C CYS A 443 1.71 -7.62 4.60
N HIS A 444 0.44 -7.29 4.79
CA HIS A 444 -0.34 -6.53 3.79
C HIS A 444 0.28 -5.15 3.50
N LYS A 445 0.80 -4.48 4.53
CA LYS A 445 1.48 -3.19 4.35
C LYS A 445 2.89 -3.31 3.78
N ALA A 446 3.47 -4.52 3.80
CA ALA A 446 4.75 -4.81 3.19
C ALA A 446 4.66 -5.05 1.67
N GLN A 447 3.47 -5.34 1.13
CA GLN A 447 3.28 -5.54 -0.31
C GLN A 447 3.73 -4.33 -1.11
N GLY A 448 4.35 -4.57 -2.27
CA GLY A 448 4.95 -3.53 -3.11
C GLY A 448 6.22 -2.88 -2.53
N SER A 449 6.76 -3.44 -1.44
CA SER A 449 7.95 -2.94 -0.74
C SER A 449 9.05 -3.98 -0.70
N GLU A 450 10.32 -3.53 -0.55
CA GLU A 450 11.48 -4.39 -0.44
C GLU A 450 12.48 -3.78 0.55
N TRP A 451 13.16 -4.62 1.35
CA TRP A 451 14.21 -4.23 2.30
C TRP A 451 15.39 -5.18 2.21
N GLN A 452 16.57 -4.71 2.59
CA GLN A 452 17.76 -5.55 2.61
C GLN A 452 17.63 -6.66 3.68
N HIS A 453 17.16 -6.30 4.87
CA HIS A 453 17.02 -7.22 5.99
C HIS A 453 15.58 -7.26 6.46
N VAL A 454 14.95 -8.42 6.35
CA VAL A 454 13.57 -8.63 6.77
C VAL A 454 13.51 -9.68 7.86
N PHE A 455 12.83 -9.35 8.96
CA PHE A 455 12.51 -10.27 10.04
C PHE A 455 11.05 -10.70 9.90
N VAL A 456 10.80 -12.00 9.83
CA VAL A 456 9.46 -12.55 9.68
C VAL A 456 9.06 -13.32 10.91
N ASP A 457 8.08 -12.82 11.65
CA ASP A 457 7.48 -13.52 12.78
C ASP A 457 6.47 -14.56 12.29
N ALA A 458 6.99 -15.72 11.90
CA ALA A 458 6.28 -16.79 11.19
C ALA A 458 5.54 -17.76 12.12
N TYR A 459 5.88 -17.78 13.41
CA TYR A 459 5.36 -18.76 14.35
C TYR A 459 4.23 -18.19 15.22
N HIS A 460 3.20 -19.00 15.39
CA HIS A 460 2.10 -18.73 16.31
C HIS A 460 1.85 -19.93 17.19
N HIS A 461 1.91 -19.75 18.53
CA HIS A 461 1.82 -20.83 19.51
C HIS A 461 2.81 -21.98 19.25
N GLY A 462 4.05 -21.66 18.89
CA GLY A 462 5.12 -22.64 18.65
C GLY A 462 4.98 -23.45 17.34
N LYS A 463 4.03 -23.08 16.47
CA LYS A 463 3.86 -23.69 15.14
C LYS A 463 3.99 -22.66 14.04
N ILE A 464 4.59 -23.07 12.93
CA ILE A 464 4.62 -22.25 11.72
C ILE A 464 3.19 -22.01 11.21
N THR A 465 2.90 -20.81 10.74
CA THR A 465 1.58 -20.55 10.14
C THR A 465 1.38 -21.36 8.86
N LYS A 466 0.19 -21.96 8.71
CA LYS A 466 -0.22 -22.63 7.47
C LYS A 466 -0.75 -21.65 6.41
N ASP A 467 -0.72 -20.36 6.65
CA ASP A 467 -1.04 -19.34 5.67
C ASP A 467 0.16 -19.12 4.74
N TYR A 468 0.31 -19.99 3.75
CA TYR A 468 1.46 -20.02 2.85
C TYR A 468 1.54 -18.78 1.96
N ARG A 469 0.41 -18.17 1.60
CA ARG A 469 0.39 -16.88 0.87
C ARG A 469 0.99 -15.75 1.72
N TRP A 470 0.67 -15.75 3.02
CA TRP A 470 1.23 -14.80 3.96
C TRP A 470 2.75 -14.98 4.09
N LEU A 471 3.22 -16.23 4.27
CA LEU A 471 4.64 -16.55 4.35
C LEU A 471 5.38 -16.16 3.07
N TYR A 472 4.86 -16.57 1.92
CA TYR A 472 5.42 -16.23 0.62
C TYR A 472 5.55 -14.72 0.44
N THR A 473 4.46 -13.98 0.72
CA THR A 473 4.47 -12.52 0.61
C THR A 473 5.50 -11.89 1.54
N ALA A 474 5.59 -12.36 2.80
CA ALA A 474 6.51 -11.82 3.80
C ALA A 474 7.98 -12.05 3.44
N ILE A 475 8.36 -13.29 3.09
CA ILE A 475 9.76 -13.63 2.79
C ILE A 475 10.27 -13.00 1.51
N THR A 476 9.40 -12.85 0.50
CA THR A 476 9.76 -12.22 -0.78
C THR A 476 9.92 -10.70 -0.71
N ARG A 477 9.79 -10.11 0.48
CA ARG A 477 10.09 -8.67 0.73
C ARG A 477 11.56 -8.41 0.98
N THR A 478 12.40 -9.44 1.12
CA THR A 478 13.83 -9.27 1.35
C THR A 478 14.62 -9.30 0.04
N SER A 479 15.61 -8.42 -0.05
CA SER A 479 16.57 -8.39 -1.16
C SER A 479 17.93 -8.97 -0.80
N ASP A 480 18.24 -9.12 0.49
CA ASP A 480 19.53 -9.64 0.95
C ASP A 480 19.35 -10.73 2.01
N LYS A 481 18.98 -10.41 3.25
CA LYS A 481 18.90 -11.38 4.34
C LYS A 481 17.52 -11.49 4.99
N LEU A 482 17.09 -12.73 5.15
CA LEU A 482 15.86 -13.12 5.81
C LEU A 482 16.14 -13.71 7.18
N TYR A 483 15.48 -13.17 8.22
CA TYR A 483 15.50 -13.69 9.58
C TYR A 483 14.10 -14.21 9.92
N ILE A 484 14.01 -15.49 10.31
CA ILE A 484 12.73 -16.15 10.58
C ILE A 484 12.66 -16.50 12.05
N SER A 485 11.52 -16.24 12.68
CA SER A 485 11.28 -16.65 14.08
C SER A 485 11.30 -18.18 14.21
N GLN A 486 11.67 -18.64 15.42
CA GLN A 486 11.71 -20.05 15.80
C GLN A 486 10.56 -20.35 16.75
#